data_e3b32ddb1c367446ac05dd3520e9a99b
#
_entry.id   e3b32ddb1c367446ac05dd3520e9a99b
#
_cell.length_a   1.000
_cell.length_b   1.000
_cell.length_c   1.000
_cell.angle_alpha   90.00
_cell.angle_beta   90.00
_cell.angle_gamma   90.00
#
_symmetry.space_group_name_H-M   'P 1'
#
loop_
_entity.id
_entity.type
_entity.pdbx_description
1 polymer ?
#
loop_
_entity_poly.entity_id
_entity_poly.type
_entity_poly.pdbx_seq_one_letter_code
_entity_poly.pdbx_strand_id
1 'polypeptide(L)'
;RGRVMPLVDLRLRLGIEASMIESNRLAETMQTREADHRKWVAELEASVREHCEFKLTTDPHKCAFGRWYDTFRTTNTGLAAVLQKFDAPHKRIHATGTESLHHTANQRWNEAMQLVERVRDIDLPHMIKLFGELRTAIQDSHRETAVVLEGGGTVYAVSVDAVESVEQLKPGTIEPIPTAAASCDGLISTVARRLKSDGIVMLLVTDRVLDEKGYQETMQAA
;
A
#
# COMPACT_ATOMS: atom_id res chain seq x y z
N ARG A 1 19.52 -26.46 19.50
CA ARG A 1 19.56 -25.63 18.28
C ARG A 1 18.32 -25.92 17.47
N GLY A 2 17.61 -24.91 17.13
CA GLY A 2 16.41 -24.58 16.38
C GLY A 2 15.56 -25.74 15.85
N ARG A 3 14.36 -25.88 16.42
CA ARG A 3 13.32 -26.74 15.85
C ARG A 3 12.78 -26.04 14.60
N VAL A 4 12.92 -26.65 13.44
CA VAL A 4 12.28 -26.17 12.21
C VAL A 4 10.79 -26.46 12.32
N MET A 5 9.95 -25.45 12.05
CA MET A 5 8.49 -25.59 12.03
C MET A 5 7.96 -25.04 10.71
N PRO A 6 6.86 -25.60 10.16
CA PRO A 6 6.20 -25.03 8.98
C PRO A 6 5.70 -23.62 9.29
N LEU A 7 5.79 -22.72 8.31
CA LEU A 7 5.17 -21.40 8.33
C LEU A 7 4.09 -21.37 7.25
N VAL A 8 2.86 -21.04 7.62
CA VAL A 8 1.70 -20.94 6.73
C VAL A 8 1.33 -19.47 6.61
N ASP A 9 1.25 -18.95 5.38
CA ASP A 9 0.69 -17.62 5.12
C ASP A 9 -0.84 -17.69 5.31
N LEU A 10 -1.34 -17.05 6.38
CA LEU A 10 -2.76 -17.08 6.72
C LEU A 10 -3.61 -16.32 5.69
N ARG A 11 -3.09 -15.29 5.03
CA ARG A 11 -3.81 -14.58 3.96
C ARG A 11 -4.08 -15.52 2.79
N LEU A 12 -3.05 -16.18 2.29
CA LEU A 12 -3.18 -17.18 1.21
C LEU A 12 -4.13 -18.29 1.61
N ARG A 13 -4.03 -18.79 2.83
CA ARG A 13 -4.91 -19.84 3.34
C ARG A 13 -6.38 -19.41 3.44
N LEU A 14 -6.65 -18.13 3.61
CA LEU A 14 -7.98 -17.52 3.57
C LEU A 14 -8.43 -17.10 2.16
N GLY A 15 -7.63 -17.36 1.12
CA GLY A 15 -7.90 -16.93 -0.25
C GLY A 15 -7.71 -15.44 -0.47
N ILE A 16 -6.94 -14.78 0.39
CA ILE A 16 -6.57 -13.37 0.29
C ILE A 16 -5.18 -13.29 -0.34
N GLU A 17 -4.97 -12.33 -1.24
CA GLU A 17 -3.67 -12.13 -1.87
C GLU A 17 -2.57 -11.90 -0.82
N ALA A 18 -1.40 -12.52 -1.02
CA ALA A 18 -0.26 -12.33 -0.12
C ALA A 18 0.09 -10.85 0.01
N SER A 19 0.37 -10.42 1.22
CA SER A 19 0.72 -9.05 1.56
C SER A 19 1.90 -8.51 0.71
N MET A 20 2.90 -9.35 0.47
CA MET A 20 4.05 -9.02 -0.37
C MET A 20 3.67 -8.70 -1.83
N ILE A 21 2.70 -9.41 -2.42
CA ILE A 21 2.26 -9.16 -3.81
C ILE A 21 1.56 -7.81 -3.90
N GLU A 22 0.66 -7.52 -2.95
CA GLU A 22 -0.04 -6.22 -2.87
C GLU A 22 0.95 -5.06 -2.78
N SER A 23 2.01 -5.19 -1.99
CA SER A 23 3.02 -4.15 -1.85
C SER A 23 3.94 -3.99 -3.03
N ASN A 24 4.35 -5.08 -3.63
CA ASN A 24 5.14 -5.00 -4.86
C ASN A 24 4.34 -4.23 -5.92
N ARG A 25 3.06 -4.52 -6.07
CA ARG A 25 2.14 -3.79 -6.98
C ARG A 25 2.04 -2.30 -6.62
N LEU A 26 1.95 -1.99 -5.33
CA LEU A 26 1.92 -0.59 -4.87
C LEU A 26 3.25 0.11 -5.14
N ALA A 27 4.39 -0.55 -4.88
CA ALA A 27 5.72 -0.02 -5.15
C ALA A 27 5.94 0.24 -6.66
N GLU A 28 5.51 -0.68 -7.53
CA GLU A 28 5.53 -0.50 -8.99
C GLU A 28 4.64 0.65 -9.44
N THR A 29 3.46 0.80 -8.82
CA THR A 29 2.59 1.95 -9.06
C THR A 29 3.31 3.24 -8.72
N MET A 30 4.01 3.33 -7.59
CA MET A 30 4.76 4.53 -7.20
C MET A 30 5.93 4.80 -8.15
N GLN A 31 6.59 3.79 -8.67
CA GLN A 31 7.62 3.95 -9.70
C GLN A 31 7.04 4.56 -10.99
N THR A 32 5.87 4.10 -11.39
CA THR A 32 5.16 4.67 -12.55
C THR A 32 4.77 6.13 -12.29
N ARG A 33 4.27 6.46 -11.09
CA ARG A 33 3.91 7.85 -10.74
C ARG A 33 5.13 8.77 -10.70
N GLU A 34 6.28 8.28 -10.28
CA GLU A 34 7.55 9.02 -10.39
C GLU A 34 7.92 9.31 -11.86
N ALA A 35 7.84 8.29 -12.71
CA ALA A 35 8.11 8.44 -14.15
C ALA A 35 7.16 9.45 -14.82
N ASP A 36 5.88 9.42 -14.45
CA ASP A 36 4.88 10.38 -14.93
C ASP A 36 5.28 11.83 -14.61
N HIS A 37 5.80 12.09 -13.40
CA HIS A 37 6.23 13.45 -13.02
C HIS A 37 7.52 13.88 -13.71
N ARG A 38 8.46 12.97 -13.92
CA ARG A 38 9.65 13.24 -14.74
C ARG A 38 9.26 13.64 -16.15
N LYS A 39 8.34 12.89 -16.76
CA LYS A 39 7.80 13.18 -18.08
C LYS A 39 7.05 14.52 -18.09
N TRP A 40 6.22 14.77 -17.09
CA TRP A 40 5.45 16.01 -16.97
C TRP A 40 6.35 17.25 -16.97
N VAL A 41 7.45 17.24 -16.20
CA VAL A 41 8.41 18.35 -16.15
C VAL A 41 9.15 18.48 -17.48
N ALA A 42 9.57 17.38 -18.10
CA ALA A 42 10.23 17.41 -19.41
C ALA A 42 9.32 17.97 -20.53
N GLU A 43 8.04 17.60 -20.54
CA GLU A 43 7.05 18.13 -21.48
C GLU A 43 6.78 19.63 -21.24
N LEU A 44 6.75 20.07 -19.98
CA LEU A 44 6.63 21.50 -19.66
C LEU A 44 7.85 22.27 -20.16
N GLU A 45 9.07 21.76 -19.91
CA GLU A 45 10.30 22.36 -20.41
C GLU A 45 10.33 22.45 -21.94
N ALA A 46 9.96 21.37 -22.61
CA ALA A 46 9.89 21.36 -24.07
C ALA A 46 8.86 22.36 -24.60
N SER A 47 7.68 22.44 -23.99
CA SER A 47 6.63 23.39 -24.41
C SER A 47 7.07 24.83 -24.31
N VAL A 48 7.77 25.20 -23.25
CA VAL A 48 8.30 26.58 -23.07
C VAL A 48 9.45 26.86 -24.06
N ARG A 49 10.35 25.89 -24.25
CA ARG A 49 11.52 26.04 -25.15
C ARG A 49 11.13 26.15 -26.62
N GLU A 50 10.15 25.33 -27.03
CA GLU A 50 9.73 25.22 -28.42
C GLU A 50 8.55 26.14 -28.75
N HIS A 51 8.08 26.92 -27.78
CA HIS A 51 6.93 27.83 -27.90
C HIS A 51 5.64 27.08 -28.36
N CYS A 52 5.44 25.89 -27.87
CA CYS A 52 4.28 25.06 -28.20
C CYS A 52 3.35 24.87 -27.02
N GLU A 53 2.14 24.37 -27.31
CA GLU A 53 1.12 24.14 -26.29
C GLU A 53 1.50 23.01 -25.33
N PHE A 54 1.39 23.26 -24.02
CA PHE A 54 1.49 22.23 -23.00
C PHE A 54 0.15 21.50 -22.84
N LYS A 55 0.14 20.19 -23.05
CA LYS A 55 -1.08 19.38 -23.13
C LYS A 55 -1.44 18.62 -21.85
N LEU A 56 -0.52 18.58 -20.87
CA LEU A 56 -0.76 17.86 -19.62
C LEU A 56 -1.47 18.76 -18.59
N THR A 57 -2.13 18.12 -17.62
CA THR A 57 -2.85 18.87 -16.58
C THR A 57 -1.90 19.55 -15.60
N THR A 58 -2.16 20.81 -15.27
CA THR A 58 -1.51 21.54 -14.18
C THR A 58 -2.27 21.43 -12.86
N ASP A 59 -3.42 20.76 -12.83
CA ASP A 59 -4.18 20.52 -11.62
C ASP A 59 -3.60 19.29 -10.89
N PRO A 60 -3.05 19.45 -9.66
CA PRO A 60 -2.44 18.36 -8.91
C PRO A 60 -3.43 17.24 -8.58
N HIS A 61 -4.73 17.52 -8.48
CA HIS A 61 -5.76 16.53 -8.20
C HIS A 61 -6.18 15.72 -9.45
N LYS A 62 -5.83 16.19 -10.64
CA LYS A 62 -6.15 15.51 -11.91
C LYS A 62 -5.01 14.67 -12.47
N CYS A 63 -3.80 14.81 -12.00
CA CYS A 63 -2.72 13.92 -12.38
C CYS A 63 -2.94 12.50 -11.81
N ALA A 64 -2.27 11.51 -12.38
CA ALA A 64 -2.47 10.11 -11.97
C ALA A 64 -2.04 9.85 -10.51
N PHE A 65 -0.99 10.52 -10.02
CA PHE A 65 -0.58 10.46 -8.61
C PHE A 65 -1.62 11.15 -7.72
N GLY A 66 -2.08 12.36 -8.07
CA GLY A 66 -3.05 13.11 -7.26
C GLY A 66 -4.36 12.36 -7.06
N ARG A 67 -4.94 11.80 -8.13
CA ARG A 67 -6.16 10.96 -8.02
C ARG A 67 -5.97 9.78 -7.07
N TRP A 68 -4.82 9.11 -7.13
CA TRP A 68 -4.48 8.03 -6.21
C TRP A 68 -4.29 8.57 -4.79
N TYR A 69 -3.52 9.64 -4.61
CA TYR A 69 -3.20 10.26 -3.33
C TYR A 69 -4.44 10.73 -2.57
N ASP A 70 -5.41 11.32 -3.27
CA ASP A 70 -6.66 11.82 -2.68
C ASP A 70 -7.55 10.69 -2.12
N THR A 71 -7.45 9.49 -2.67
CA THR A 71 -8.29 8.34 -2.30
C THR A 71 -7.59 7.30 -1.43
N PHE A 72 -6.27 7.22 -1.50
CA PHE A 72 -5.51 6.22 -0.75
C PHE A 72 -5.60 6.45 0.76
N ARG A 73 -5.82 5.37 1.50
CA ARG A 73 -5.87 5.37 2.96
C ARG A 73 -5.03 4.21 3.49
N THR A 74 -4.37 4.43 4.61
CA THR A 74 -3.56 3.41 5.28
C THR A 74 -3.64 3.56 6.78
N THR A 75 -3.62 2.45 7.49
CA THR A 75 -3.49 2.40 8.96
C THR A 75 -2.03 2.35 9.40
N ASN A 76 -1.09 2.13 8.46
CA ASN A 76 0.33 2.15 8.75
C ASN A 76 0.80 3.60 8.96
N THR A 77 1.16 3.93 10.19
CA THR A 77 1.56 5.29 10.60
C THR A 77 2.86 5.75 9.92
N GLY A 78 3.81 4.84 9.68
CA GLY A 78 5.05 5.14 8.98
C GLY A 78 4.79 5.53 7.53
N LEU A 79 3.98 4.75 6.83
CA LEU A 79 3.57 5.02 5.45
C LEU A 79 2.77 6.33 5.35
N ALA A 80 1.83 6.57 6.28
CA ALA A 80 1.06 7.80 6.35
C ALA A 80 1.96 9.04 6.54
N ALA A 81 2.98 8.94 7.40
CA ALA A 81 3.94 10.03 7.63
C ALA A 81 4.76 10.39 6.40
N VAL A 82 5.16 9.38 5.60
CA VAL A 82 5.86 9.64 4.32
C VAL A 82 4.91 10.27 3.31
N LEU A 83 3.68 9.78 3.21
CA LEU A 83 2.67 10.32 2.29
C LEU A 83 2.36 11.79 2.55
N GLN A 84 2.27 12.21 3.80
CA GLN A 84 2.02 13.62 4.15
C GLN A 84 3.08 14.57 3.61
N LYS A 85 4.32 14.12 3.42
CA LYS A 85 5.42 14.94 2.88
C LYS A 85 5.20 15.32 1.41
N PHE A 86 4.33 14.61 0.66
CA PHE A 86 4.09 14.86 -0.76
C PHE A 86 3.19 16.08 -1.02
N ASP A 87 2.31 16.43 -0.11
CA ASP A 87 1.28 17.44 -0.35
C ASP A 87 1.87 18.78 -0.86
N ALA A 88 2.80 19.35 -0.12
CA ALA A 88 3.39 20.65 -0.47
C ALA A 88 4.27 20.61 -1.74
N PRO A 89 5.24 19.69 -1.92
CA PRO A 89 6.06 19.65 -3.12
C PRO A 89 5.24 19.29 -4.38
N HIS A 90 4.27 18.40 -4.28
CA HIS A 90 3.40 18.05 -5.40
C HIS A 90 2.57 19.24 -5.89
N LYS A 91 1.90 19.94 -4.96
CA LYS A 91 1.14 21.16 -5.29
C LYS A 91 2.04 22.24 -5.87
N ARG A 92 3.25 22.41 -5.36
CA ARG A 92 4.20 23.43 -5.84
C ARG A 92 4.65 23.15 -7.29
N ILE A 93 4.97 21.91 -7.63
CA ILE A 93 5.32 21.53 -9.02
C ILE A 93 4.19 21.90 -9.97
N HIS A 94 2.96 21.54 -9.66
CA HIS A 94 1.81 21.83 -10.51
C HIS A 94 1.47 23.34 -10.58
N ALA A 95 1.58 24.05 -9.46
CA ALA A 95 1.38 25.51 -9.42
C ALA A 95 2.39 26.25 -10.28
N THR A 96 3.66 25.83 -10.23
CA THR A 96 4.71 26.41 -11.08
C THR A 96 4.43 26.17 -12.56
N GLY A 97 3.87 25.01 -12.92
CA GLY A 97 3.39 24.77 -14.29
C GLY A 97 2.33 25.79 -14.73
N THR A 98 1.34 26.02 -13.88
CA THR A 98 0.29 27.05 -14.14
C THR A 98 0.88 28.43 -14.32
N GLU A 99 1.82 28.81 -13.44
CA GLU A 99 2.52 30.11 -13.49
C GLU A 99 3.38 30.24 -14.77
N SER A 100 4.13 29.18 -15.14
CA SER A 100 4.91 29.16 -16.39
C SER A 100 4.03 29.37 -17.60
N LEU A 101 2.87 28.70 -17.68
CA LEU A 101 1.91 28.89 -18.79
C LEU A 101 1.31 30.30 -18.81
N HIS A 102 1.08 30.93 -17.66
CA HIS A 102 0.68 32.32 -17.62
C HIS A 102 1.79 33.26 -18.17
N HIS A 103 3.05 32.98 -17.90
CA HIS A 103 4.16 33.73 -18.47
C HIS A 103 4.25 33.53 -20.00
N THR A 104 4.14 32.32 -20.48
CA THR A 104 4.19 32.05 -21.95
C THR A 104 3.04 32.73 -22.69
N ALA A 105 1.82 32.73 -22.13
CA ALA A 105 0.67 33.43 -22.69
C ALA A 105 0.90 34.95 -22.84
N ASN A 106 1.78 35.53 -22.00
CA ASN A 106 2.19 36.93 -22.04
C ASN A 106 3.52 37.15 -22.76
N GLN A 107 4.01 36.15 -23.53
CA GLN A 107 5.28 36.17 -24.28
C GLN A 107 6.53 36.37 -23.41
N ARG A 108 6.44 36.08 -22.10
CA ARG A 108 7.53 36.15 -21.12
C ARG A 108 8.24 34.80 -21.01
N TRP A 109 8.87 34.39 -22.09
CA TRP A 109 9.47 33.06 -22.23
C TRP A 109 10.65 32.83 -21.27
N ASN A 110 11.46 33.88 -21.01
CA ASN A 110 12.60 33.76 -20.10
C ASN A 110 12.15 33.52 -18.65
N GLU A 111 11.12 34.21 -18.20
CA GLU A 111 10.55 34.03 -16.86
C GLU A 111 9.91 32.65 -16.73
N ALA A 112 9.19 32.22 -17.75
CA ALA A 112 8.64 30.88 -17.80
C ALA A 112 9.74 29.81 -17.68
N MET A 113 10.85 29.96 -18.44
CA MET A 113 11.96 29.03 -18.41
C MET A 113 12.66 28.99 -17.04
N GLN A 114 12.87 30.12 -16.36
CA GLN A 114 13.44 30.18 -15.02
C GLN A 114 12.60 29.39 -14.01
N LEU A 115 11.26 29.44 -14.12
CA LEU A 115 10.37 28.67 -13.27
C LEU A 115 10.50 27.16 -13.55
N VAL A 116 10.57 26.77 -14.82
CA VAL A 116 10.75 25.38 -15.22
C VAL A 116 12.09 24.83 -14.74
N GLU A 117 13.18 25.59 -14.92
CA GLU A 117 14.51 25.20 -14.42
C GLU A 117 14.51 24.98 -12.91
N ARG A 118 13.86 25.85 -12.15
CA ARG A 118 13.71 25.66 -10.71
C ARG A 118 12.98 24.37 -10.36
N VAL A 119 11.87 24.08 -11.04
CA VAL A 119 11.14 22.80 -10.84
C VAL A 119 12.02 21.61 -11.17
N ARG A 120 12.69 21.65 -12.34
CA ARG A 120 13.57 20.57 -12.81
C ARG A 120 14.73 20.30 -11.83
N ASP A 121 15.36 21.35 -11.33
CA ASP A 121 16.62 21.24 -10.61
C ASP A 121 16.45 21.15 -9.08
N ILE A 122 15.30 21.58 -8.54
CA ILE A 122 15.04 21.60 -7.09
C ILE A 122 13.82 20.80 -6.69
N ASP A 123 12.64 21.11 -7.23
CA ASP A 123 11.39 20.53 -6.73
C ASP A 123 11.21 19.07 -7.19
N LEU A 124 11.53 18.75 -8.44
CA LEU A 124 11.45 17.40 -8.97
C LEU A 124 12.42 16.43 -8.28
N PRO A 125 13.72 16.74 -8.11
CA PRO A 125 14.63 15.88 -7.34
C PRO A 125 14.16 15.61 -5.91
N HIS A 126 13.61 16.62 -5.23
CA HIS A 126 13.02 16.45 -3.90
C HIS A 126 11.84 15.45 -3.94
N MET A 127 10.93 15.61 -4.89
CA MET A 127 9.78 14.70 -5.03
C MET A 127 10.22 13.28 -5.39
N ILE A 128 11.24 13.11 -6.24
CA ILE A 128 11.83 11.81 -6.56
C ILE A 128 12.38 11.12 -5.31
N LYS A 129 13.06 11.87 -4.44
CA LYS A 129 13.54 11.34 -3.16
C LYS A 129 12.37 10.84 -2.30
N LEU A 130 11.26 11.58 -2.25
CA LEU A 130 10.06 11.16 -1.52
C LEU A 130 9.45 9.87 -2.11
N PHE A 131 9.45 9.70 -3.43
CA PHE A 131 9.03 8.43 -4.05
C PHE A 131 9.94 7.26 -3.63
N GLY A 132 11.25 7.49 -3.52
CA GLY A 132 12.19 6.51 -2.97
C GLY A 132 11.88 6.15 -1.52
N GLU A 133 11.69 7.16 -0.65
CA GLU A 133 11.29 6.96 0.76
C GLU A 133 9.96 6.20 0.85
N LEU A 134 9.00 6.51 -0.01
CA LEU A 134 7.69 5.85 -0.05
C LEU A 134 7.81 4.37 -0.42
N ARG A 135 8.59 4.04 -1.46
CA ARG A 135 8.82 2.63 -1.85
C ARG A 135 9.49 1.85 -0.71
N THR A 136 10.47 2.44 -0.05
CA THR A 136 11.11 1.81 1.13
C THR A 136 10.08 1.60 2.25
N ALA A 137 9.25 2.61 2.56
CA ALA A 137 8.22 2.50 3.58
C ALA A 137 7.15 1.44 3.24
N ILE A 138 6.81 1.28 1.95
CA ILE A 138 5.93 0.21 1.48
C ILE A 138 6.59 -1.15 1.73
N GLN A 139 7.84 -1.35 1.38
CA GLN A 139 8.57 -2.60 1.61
C GLN A 139 8.72 -2.91 3.10
N ASP A 140 9.06 -1.91 3.92
CA ASP A 140 9.20 -2.07 5.38
C ASP A 140 7.86 -2.32 6.08
N SER A 141 6.74 -1.98 5.45
CA SER A 141 5.40 -2.20 6.02
C SER A 141 5.00 -3.68 6.09
N HIS A 142 5.76 -4.57 5.41
CA HIS A 142 5.52 -6.02 5.36
C HIS A 142 6.22 -6.79 6.46
N ARG A 143 6.22 -6.30 7.67
CA ARG A 143 6.66 -7.11 8.80
C ARG A 143 5.53 -8.04 9.21
N GLU A 144 5.50 -9.21 8.60
CA GLU A 144 4.62 -10.29 9.04
C GLU A 144 4.99 -10.73 10.45
N THR A 145 3.99 -10.94 11.28
CA THR A 145 4.15 -11.49 12.63
C THR A 145 3.88 -12.99 12.57
N ALA A 146 4.85 -13.80 12.99
CA ALA A 146 4.65 -15.23 13.12
C ALA A 146 3.98 -15.55 14.45
N VAL A 147 2.80 -16.15 14.41
CA VAL A 147 2.07 -16.68 15.58
C VAL A 147 2.24 -18.18 15.59
N VAL A 148 2.84 -18.74 16.67
CA VAL A 148 3.05 -20.18 16.81
C VAL A 148 1.79 -20.81 17.36
N LEU A 149 1.29 -21.84 16.68
CA LEU A 149 0.09 -22.57 17.01
C LEU A 149 0.41 -24.07 17.16
N GLU A 150 -0.48 -24.78 17.84
CA GLU A 150 -0.52 -26.24 17.92
C GLU A 150 -1.89 -26.71 17.44
N GLY A 151 -1.91 -27.60 16.45
CA GLY A 151 -3.11 -28.18 15.90
C GLY A 151 -2.82 -29.54 15.27
N GLY A 152 -3.74 -30.50 15.36
CA GLY A 152 -3.56 -31.85 14.81
C GLY A 152 -2.33 -32.60 15.37
N GLY A 153 -1.84 -32.26 16.57
CA GLY A 153 -0.62 -32.80 17.15
C GLY A 153 0.68 -32.24 16.55
N THR A 154 0.61 -31.21 15.72
CA THR A 154 1.77 -30.57 15.09
C THR A 154 1.90 -29.12 15.54
N VAL A 155 3.14 -28.68 15.81
CA VAL A 155 3.46 -27.29 16.11
C VAL A 155 3.89 -26.61 14.79
N TYR A 156 3.24 -25.50 14.47
CA TYR A 156 3.53 -24.72 13.25
C TYR A 156 3.37 -23.22 13.55
N ALA A 157 3.80 -22.39 12.63
CA ALA A 157 3.59 -20.93 12.70
C ALA A 157 2.63 -20.49 11.59
N VAL A 158 1.84 -19.46 11.86
CA VAL A 158 1.09 -18.72 10.83
C VAL A 158 1.65 -17.32 10.73
N SER A 159 1.84 -16.81 9.50
CA SER A 159 2.12 -15.40 9.31
C SER A 159 0.81 -14.62 9.29
N VAL A 160 0.80 -13.49 9.99
CA VAL A 160 -0.32 -12.56 10.08
C VAL A 160 0.18 -11.13 9.91
N ASP A 161 -0.66 -10.23 9.41
CA ASP A 161 -0.29 -8.82 9.22
C ASP A 161 0.01 -8.13 10.56
N ALA A 162 -0.80 -8.40 11.59
CA ALA A 162 -0.62 -7.85 12.93
C ALA A 162 -1.35 -8.68 13.98
N VAL A 163 -0.91 -8.58 15.22
CA VAL A 163 -1.65 -9.02 16.41
C VAL A 163 -2.20 -7.78 17.12
N GLU A 164 -3.50 -7.55 16.99
CA GLU A 164 -4.14 -6.36 17.57
C GLU A 164 -4.36 -6.49 19.08
N SER A 165 -4.79 -7.67 19.53
CA SER A 165 -5.06 -7.94 20.96
C SER A 165 -5.02 -9.43 21.26
N VAL A 166 -4.85 -9.75 22.53
CA VAL A 166 -5.07 -11.10 23.09
C VAL A 166 -6.24 -11.00 24.04
N GLU A 167 -7.32 -11.74 23.77
CA GLU A 167 -8.56 -11.68 24.53
C GLU A 167 -8.99 -13.07 25.01
N GLN A 168 -9.56 -13.13 26.20
CA GLN A 168 -10.25 -14.36 26.67
C GLN A 168 -11.69 -14.34 26.20
N LEU A 169 -12.10 -15.38 25.50
CA LEU A 169 -13.48 -15.55 25.04
C LEU A 169 -14.26 -16.36 26.07
N LYS A 170 -15.52 -15.97 26.32
CA LYS A 170 -16.42 -16.77 27.17
C LYS A 170 -17.13 -17.81 26.30
N PRO A 171 -17.24 -19.07 26.73
CA PRO A 171 -17.91 -20.13 25.94
C PRO A 171 -19.31 -19.75 25.45
N GLY A 172 -20.10 -19.04 26.27
CA GLY A 172 -21.45 -18.59 25.89
C GLY A 172 -21.54 -17.45 24.87
N THR A 173 -20.39 -16.92 24.41
CA THR A 173 -20.34 -15.88 23.35
C THR A 173 -19.92 -16.45 22.01
N ILE A 174 -19.66 -17.76 21.91
CA ILE A 174 -19.23 -18.44 20.70
C ILE A 174 -20.49 -19.03 20.01
N GLU A 175 -20.69 -18.61 18.77
CA GLU A 175 -21.85 -19.00 17.96
C GLU A 175 -21.38 -19.64 16.64
N PRO A 176 -22.16 -20.57 16.06
CA PRO A 176 -21.87 -21.08 14.72
C PRO A 176 -21.87 -19.96 13.69
N ILE A 177 -20.99 -20.05 12.69
CA ILE A 177 -20.99 -19.10 11.58
C ILE A 177 -22.26 -19.30 10.73
N PRO A 178 -22.96 -18.23 10.29
CA PRO A 178 -24.07 -18.35 9.36
C PRO A 178 -23.61 -19.03 8.04
N THR A 179 -24.42 -19.95 7.50
CA THR A 179 -24.08 -20.77 6.32
C THR A 179 -23.67 -19.93 5.09
N ALA A 180 -24.18 -18.70 4.97
CA ALA A 180 -23.80 -17.76 3.90
C ALA A 180 -22.37 -17.21 4.02
N ALA A 181 -21.73 -17.30 5.20
CA ALA A 181 -20.37 -16.84 5.46
C ALA A 181 -19.33 -17.98 5.55
N ALA A 182 -19.77 -19.24 5.39
CA ALA A 182 -18.93 -20.44 5.53
C ALA A 182 -18.12 -20.74 4.24
N SER A 183 -17.37 -19.76 3.71
CA SER A 183 -16.74 -19.89 2.38
C SER A 183 -15.24 -20.30 2.40
N CYS A 184 -14.64 -20.57 3.56
CA CYS A 184 -13.21 -20.88 3.65
C CYS A 184 -12.95 -22.35 4.00
N ASP A 185 -13.45 -23.31 3.20
CA ASP A 185 -13.17 -24.78 3.34
C ASP A 185 -13.24 -25.29 4.80
N GLY A 186 -14.09 -24.67 5.64
CA GLY A 186 -14.22 -24.99 7.06
C GLY A 186 -13.06 -24.54 7.94
N LEU A 187 -12.16 -23.69 7.43
CA LEU A 187 -11.08 -23.10 8.21
C LEU A 187 -11.60 -22.17 9.32
N ILE A 188 -12.75 -21.54 9.08
CA ILE A 188 -13.49 -20.76 10.06
C ILE A 188 -14.80 -21.48 10.36
N SER A 189 -15.04 -21.86 11.63
CA SER A 189 -16.21 -22.64 12.02
C SER A 189 -17.19 -21.88 12.88
N THR A 190 -16.70 -20.92 13.64
CA THR A 190 -17.48 -20.20 14.65
C THR A 190 -17.07 -18.73 14.70
N VAL A 191 -17.93 -17.93 15.29
CA VAL A 191 -17.69 -16.53 15.61
C VAL A 191 -17.86 -16.31 17.10
N ALA A 192 -17.16 -15.33 17.65
CA ALA A 192 -17.34 -14.92 19.03
C ALA A 192 -17.54 -13.40 19.12
N ARG A 193 -18.39 -12.97 20.04
CA ARG A 193 -18.53 -11.54 20.35
C ARG A 193 -17.42 -11.10 21.28
N ARG A 194 -16.80 -9.98 20.97
CA ARG A 194 -15.78 -9.38 21.83
C ARG A 194 -16.41 -8.86 23.11
N LEU A 195 -15.72 -9.03 24.23
CA LEU A 195 -16.22 -8.59 25.54
C LEU A 195 -16.10 -7.09 25.78
N LYS A 196 -15.17 -6.42 25.07
CA LYS A 196 -14.81 -5.02 25.29
C LYS A 196 -15.21 -4.08 24.16
N SER A 197 -15.83 -4.60 23.10
CA SER A 197 -16.29 -3.81 21.95
C SER A 197 -17.44 -4.54 21.26
N ASP A 198 -18.23 -3.84 20.43
CA ASP A 198 -19.33 -4.43 19.65
C ASP A 198 -18.83 -5.28 18.45
N GLY A 199 -17.55 -5.64 18.43
CA GLY A 199 -16.94 -6.41 17.36
C GLY A 199 -17.19 -7.92 17.45
N ILE A 200 -17.14 -8.58 16.30
CA ILE A 200 -17.19 -10.04 16.13
C ILE A 200 -15.80 -10.52 15.72
N VAL A 201 -15.35 -11.63 16.28
CA VAL A 201 -14.09 -12.31 15.93
C VAL A 201 -14.45 -13.65 15.29
N MET A 202 -13.89 -13.94 14.13
CA MET A 202 -13.97 -15.26 13.51
C MET A 202 -12.94 -16.19 14.14
N LEU A 203 -13.35 -17.42 14.49
CA LEU A 203 -12.48 -18.38 15.15
C LEU A 203 -11.93 -19.39 14.13
N LEU A 204 -10.61 -19.44 14.07
CA LEU A 204 -9.86 -20.32 13.20
C LEU A 204 -9.82 -21.74 13.77
N VAL A 205 -10.09 -22.76 12.94
CA VAL A 205 -9.91 -24.17 13.29
C VAL A 205 -8.45 -24.55 13.05
N THR A 206 -7.65 -24.55 14.12
CA THR A 206 -6.20 -24.76 14.04
C THR A 206 -5.82 -26.09 13.36
N ASP A 207 -6.56 -27.16 13.57
CA ASP A 207 -6.32 -28.49 12.97
C ASP A 207 -6.47 -28.49 11.43
N ARG A 208 -7.12 -27.49 10.86
CA ARG A 208 -7.35 -27.36 9.41
C ARG A 208 -6.40 -26.42 8.72
N VAL A 209 -5.55 -25.72 9.46
CA VAL A 209 -4.57 -24.78 8.87
C VAL A 209 -3.51 -25.53 8.07
N LEU A 210 -3.06 -26.70 8.56
CA LEU A 210 -2.06 -27.58 7.95
C LEU A 210 -2.68 -28.80 7.25
N ASP A 211 -3.87 -28.70 6.67
CA ASP A 211 -4.36 -29.75 5.79
C ASP A 211 -3.55 -29.83 4.47
N GLU A 212 -3.79 -30.88 3.65
CA GLU A 212 -3.06 -31.09 2.40
C GLU A 212 -3.03 -29.85 1.49
N LYS A 213 -4.10 -29.06 1.48
CA LYS A 213 -4.22 -27.84 0.68
C LYS A 213 -3.31 -26.75 1.20
N GLY A 214 -3.29 -26.50 2.52
CA GLY A 214 -2.39 -25.52 3.16
C GLY A 214 -0.92 -25.90 3.02
N TYR A 215 -0.60 -27.20 3.00
CA TYR A 215 0.77 -27.66 2.75
C TYR A 215 1.21 -27.41 1.30
N GLN A 216 0.35 -27.67 0.31
CA GLN A 216 0.65 -27.42 -1.11
C GLN A 216 0.84 -25.92 -1.42
N GLU A 217 0.01 -25.06 -0.83
CA GLU A 217 0.13 -23.61 -0.99
C GLU A 217 1.45 -23.07 -0.39
N THR A 218 1.86 -23.59 0.76
CA THR A 218 3.15 -23.23 1.39
C THR A 218 4.35 -23.66 0.54
N MET A 219 4.28 -24.82 -0.11
CA MET A 219 5.38 -25.34 -0.96
C MET A 219 5.47 -24.63 -2.32
N GLN A 220 4.40 -24.02 -2.81
CA GLN A 220 4.40 -23.23 -4.06
C GLN A 220 4.87 -21.79 -3.87
N ALA A 221 4.84 -21.28 -2.64
CA ALA A 221 5.25 -19.92 -2.28
C ALA A 221 6.72 -19.82 -1.85
N ALA A 222 7.43 -20.94 -1.68
CA ALA A 222 8.84 -21.04 -1.30
C ALA A 222 9.74 -21.23 -2.51
#